data_98ae1ecaade9494bf2a3ba16530ace6c
#
_entry.id   98ae1ecaade9494bf2a3ba16530ace6c
#
_cell.length_a   1.000
_cell.length_b   1.000
_cell.length_c   1.000
_cell.angle_alpha   90.00
_cell.angle_beta   90.00
_cell.angle_gamma   90.00
#
_symmetry.space_group_name_H-M   'P 1'
#
loop_
_entity.id
_entity.type
_entity.pdbx_description
1 polymer ?
#
loop_
_entity_poly.entity_id
_entity_poly.type
_entity_poly.pdbx_seq_one_letter_code
_entity_poly.pdbx_strand_id
1 'polypeptide(L)' 'NVPNAVAHFKVKTYSNSATKIEVTIPLKDVTLRAEERHDDLYAGIDLITGKLERQVRKYKTRVNRKHRDRGDQEVFVA' A
#
# COMPACT_ATOMS: atom_id res chain seq x y z
N ASN A 1 5.88 3.68 12.53
CA ASN A 1 5.65 5.06 12.40
C ASN A 1 6.55 5.73 11.37
N VAL A 2 5.96 6.37 10.39
CA VAL A 2 6.71 6.95 9.29
C VAL A 2 6.32 8.40 9.15
N PRO A 3 7.04 9.29 9.78
CA PRO A 3 6.70 10.71 9.70
C PRO A 3 6.84 11.20 8.26
N ASN A 4 5.97 12.08 7.87
CA ASN A 4 5.96 12.67 6.54
C ASN A 4 5.57 11.72 5.42
N ALA A 5 5.05 10.55 5.77
CA ALA A 5 4.54 9.66 4.74
C ALA A 5 3.21 10.20 4.23
N VAL A 6 3.03 10.14 2.92
CA VAL A 6 1.80 10.60 2.27
C VAL A 6 1.21 9.43 1.51
N ALA A 7 -0.05 9.13 1.79
CA ALA A 7 -0.74 8.07 1.09
C ALA A 7 -1.56 8.68 -0.04
N HIS A 8 -1.36 8.16 -1.23
CA HIS A 8 -2.12 8.60 -2.40
C HIS A 8 -3.22 7.60 -2.68
N PHE A 9 -4.45 8.05 -2.58
CA PHE A 9 -5.61 7.18 -2.82
C PHE A 9 -6.19 7.51 -4.18
N LYS A 10 -6.55 6.47 -4.91
CA LYS A 10 -7.26 6.63 -6.17
C LYS A 10 -8.46 5.69 -6.16
N VAL A 11 -9.63 6.24 -6.38
CA VAL A 11 -10.87 5.46 -6.37
C VAL A 11 -11.51 5.57 -7.73
N LYS A 12 -11.86 4.42 -8.31
CA LYS A 12 -12.53 4.35 -9.58
C LYS A 12 -13.82 3.58 -9.45
N THR A 13 -14.87 4.10 -10.04
CA THR A 13 -16.16 3.42 -10.04
C THR A 13 -16.47 2.95 -11.45
N TYR A 14 -16.87 1.71 -11.57
CA TYR A 14 -17.22 1.13 -12.86
C TYR A 14 -18.73 1.10 -13.06
N SER A 15 -19.14 0.86 -14.29
CA SER A 15 -20.56 0.92 -14.62
C SER A 15 -21.38 -0.13 -13.90
N ASN A 16 -20.77 -1.20 -13.45
CA ASN A 16 -21.48 -2.23 -12.68
C ASN A 16 -21.44 -1.98 -11.18
N SER A 17 -21.15 -0.76 -10.78
CA SER A 17 -21.11 -0.34 -9.38
C SER A 17 -19.93 -0.90 -8.60
N ALA A 18 -19.04 -1.63 -9.23
CA ALA A 18 -17.82 -2.06 -8.56
C ALA A 18 -16.89 -0.87 -8.37
N THR A 19 -16.15 -0.89 -7.29
CA THR A 19 -15.20 0.18 -6.99
C THR A 19 -13.81 -0.41 -6.91
N LYS A 20 -12.86 0.25 -7.54
CA LYS A 20 -11.45 -0.12 -7.44
C LYS A 20 -10.76 0.95 -6.62
N ILE A 21 -10.04 0.51 -5.61
CA ILE A 21 -9.31 1.40 -4.72
C ILE A 21 -7.84 1.10 -4.85
N GLU A 22 -7.04 2.12 -5.10
CA GLU A 22 -5.60 2.00 -5.17
C GLU A 22 -4.99 2.92 -4.14
N VAL A 23 -3.99 2.42 -3.43
CA VAL A 23 -3.27 3.22 -2.46
C VAL A 23 -1.78 3.08 -2.76
N THR A 24 -1.09 4.19 -2.79
CA THR A 24 0.35 4.23 -2.99
C THR A 24 0.97 5.07 -1.90
N ILE A 25 1.95 4.50 -1.22
CA ILE A 25 2.67 5.21 -0.16
C ILE A 25 4.15 5.16 -0.50
N PRO A 26 4.68 6.24 -1.08
CA PRO A 26 6.12 6.28 -1.37
C PRO A 26 6.89 6.57 -0.10
N LEU A 27 7.83 5.70 0.21
CA LEU A 27 8.72 5.88 1.33
C LEU A 27 10.13 6.09 0.79
N LYS A 28 11.08 6.24 1.68
CA LYS A 28 12.42 6.58 1.27
C LYS A 28 13.05 5.52 0.37
N ASP A 29 12.95 4.27 0.79
CA ASP A 29 13.63 3.20 0.08
C ASP A 29 12.67 2.22 -0.58
N VAL A 30 11.37 2.47 -0.46
CA VAL A 30 10.39 1.53 -0.96
C VAL A 30 9.08 2.25 -1.21
N THR A 31 8.31 1.77 -2.18
CA THR A 31 6.97 2.27 -2.40
C THR A 31 5.99 1.15 -2.07
N LEU A 32 5.08 1.42 -1.16
CA LEU A 32 4.04 0.46 -0.80
C LEU A 32 2.83 0.72 -1.67
N ARG A 33 2.25 -0.35 -2.19
CA ARG A 33 1.07 -0.26 -3.03
C ARG A 33 0.11 -1.35 -2.69
N ALA A 34 -1.15 -1.01 -2.73
CA ALA A 34 -2.21 -1.97 -2.55
C ALA A 34 -3.37 -1.59 -3.44
N GLU A 35 -4.06 -2.57 -3.97
CA GLU A 35 -5.29 -2.30 -4.69
C GLU A 35 -6.30 -3.37 -4.37
N GLU A 36 -7.56 -2.96 -4.43
CA GLU A 36 -8.65 -3.83 -4.09
C GLU A 36 -9.86 -3.43 -4.91
N ARG A 37 -10.62 -4.42 -5.36
CA ARG A 37 -11.85 -4.19 -6.10
C ARG A 37 -12.99 -4.79 -5.31
N HIS A 38 -14.02 -4.00 -5.07
CA HIS A 38 -15.14 -4.45 -4.25
C HIS A 38 -16.39 -3.67 -4.59
N ASP A 39 -17.55 -4.29 -4.42
CA ASP A 39 -18.82 -3.61 -4.60
C ASP A 39 -19.07 -2.59 -3.53
N ASP A 40 -18.56 -2.86 -2.34
CA ASP A 40 -18.77 -2.03 -1.17
C ASP A 40 -17.49 -1.28 -0.89
N LEU A 41 -17.56 0.03 -0.99
CA LEU A 41 -16.38 0.88 -0.80
C LEU A 41 -15.77 0.71 0.59
N TYR A 42 -16.62 0.65 1.61
CA TYR A 42 -16.08 0.54 2.97
C TYR A 42 -15.41 -0.79 3.22
N ALA A 43 -16.00 -1.86 2.69
CA ALA A 43 -15.36 -3.16 2.79
C ALA A 43 -14.04 -3.18 2.02
N GLY A 44 -14.00 -2.52 0.87
CA GLY A 44 -12.77 -2.42 0.10
C GLY A 44 -11.68 -1.69 0.86
N ILE A 45 -12.05 -0.62 1.55
CA ILE A 45 -11.10 0.13 2.35
C ILE A 45 -10.55 -0.72 3.48
N ASP A 46 -11.41 -1.50 4.14
CA ASP A 46 -10.95 -2.39 5.21
C ASP A 46 -9.94 -3.41 4.69
N LEU A 47 -10.22 -3.98 3.53
CA LEU A 47 -9.32 -4.95 2.94
C LEU A 47 -7.98 -4.33 2.59
N ILE A 48 -8.01 -3.14 2.03
CA ILE A 48 -6.79 -2.44 1.66
C ILE A 48 -5.97 -2.10 2.90
N THR A 49 -6.64 -1.68 3.96
CA THR A 49 -5.96 -1.37 5.21
C THR A 49 -5.20 -2.59 5.72
N GLY A 50 -5.84 -3.76 5.68
CA GLY A 50 -5.18 -4.98 6.09
C GLY A 50 -3.97 -5.32 5.23
N LYS A 51 -4.08 -5.09 3.93
CA LYS A 51 -2.97 -5.33 3.03
C LYS A 51 -1.81 -4.39 3.32
N LEU A 52 -2.12 -3.12 3.56
CA LEU A 52 -1.07 -2.15 3.85
C LEU A 52 -0.38 -2.45 5.17
N GLU A 53 -1.14 -2.84 6.17
CA GLU A 53 -0.54 -3.21 7.45
C GLU A 53 0.44 -4.35 7.29
N ARG A 54 0.09 -5.31 6.46
CA ARG A 54 0.97 -6.44 6.20
C ARG A 54 2.23 -6.00 5.49
N GLN A 55 2.09 -5.09 4.55
CA GLN A 55 3.25 -4.58 3.83
C GLN A 55 4.17 -3.77 4.73
N VAL A 56 3.60 -2.96 5.60
CA VAL A 56 4.39 -2.18 6.54
C VAL A 56 5.19 -3.10 7.44
N ARG A 57 4.58 -4.18 7.89
CA ARG A 57 5.27 -5.15 8.72
C ARG A 57 6.43 -5.77 7.97
N LYS A 58 6.21 -6.15 6.74
CA LYS A 58 7.27 -6.72 5.91
C LYS A 58 8.38 -5.71 5.65
N TYR A 59 8.00 -4.47 5.43
CA TYR A 59 8.98 -3.42 5.19
C TYR A 59 9.89 -3.24 6.40
N LYS A 60 9.31 -3.21 7.59
CA LYS A 60 10.11 -3.06 8.79
C LYS A 60 11.08 -4.22 8.98
N THR A 61 10.61 -5.42 8.75
CA THR A 61 11.45 -6.60 8.85
C THR A 61 12.60 -6.52 7.86
N ARG A 62 12.28 -6.11 6.64
CA ARG A 62 13.27 -6.04 5.60
C ARG A 62 14.35 -5.02 5.88
N VAL A 63 13.95 -3.87 6.38
CA VAL A 63 14.90 -2.82 6.73
C VAL A 63 15.82 -3.30 7.84
N ASN A 64 15.28 -3.96 8.83
CA ASN A 64 16.08 -4.45 9.93
C ASN A 64 17.07 -5.52 9.49
N ARG A 65 16.69 -6.33 8.52
CA ARG A 65 17.56 -7.43 8.09
C ARG A 65 18.58 -6.98 7.08
N LYS A 66 18.25 -6.03 6.25
CA LYS A 66 19.09 -5.62 5.14
C LYS A 66 19.40 -4.15 5.20
N HIS A 67 19.68 -3.69 6.35
CA HIS A 67 19.94 -2.26 6.52
C HIS A 67 21.13 -1.79 5.70
N ARG A 68 21.97 -2.68 5.25
CA ARG A 68 23.08 -2.28 4.41
C ARG A 68 22.73 -2.33 2.94
N ASP A 69 21.51 -2.57 2.63
CA ASP A 69 21.07 -2.60 1.27
C ASP A 69 21.37 -1.26 0.61
N ARG A 70 21.54 -1.31 -0.68
CA ARG A 70 21.86 -0.09 -1.38
C ARG A 70 20.62 0.65 -1.70
N GLY A 71 20.64 1.57 -2.38
CA GLY A 71 19.60 2.48 -2.52
C GLY A 71 18.53 2.18 -3.55
N ASP A 72 18.50 0.99 -4.07
CA ASP A 72 17.45 0.66 -5.02
C ASP A 72 16.10 0.66 -4.35
N GLN A 73 15.18 1.34 -4.95
CA GLN A 73 13.84 1.40 -4.42
C GLN A 73 13.07 0.13 -4.75
N GLU A 74 12.36 -0.40 -3.78
CA GLU A 74 11.54 -1.59 -3.96
C GLU A 74 10.08 -1.21 -3.95
N VAL A 75 9.28 -1.95 -4.68
CA VAL A 75 7.85 -1.74 -4.72
C VAL A 75 7.15 -3.01 -4.26
N PHE A 76 6.36 -2.88 -3.21
CA PHE A 76 5.51 -3.97 -2.73
C PHE A 76 4.09 -3.73 -3.24
N VAL A 77 3.53 -4.76 -3.87
CA VAL A 77 2.18 -4.67 -4.40
C VAL A 77 1.36 -5.81 -3.78
N ALA A 78 0.21 -5.47 -3.28
CA ALA A 78 -0.70 -6.45 -2.69
C ALA A 78 -1.95 -6.63 -3.55
#